data_9c94043ff36d69da5c52f43e01e8ea8b
#
_entry.id   9c94043ff36d69da5c52f43e01e8ea8b
#
_cell.length_a   1.000
_cell.length_b   1.000
_cell.length_c   1.000
_cell.angle_alpha   90.00
_cell.angle_beta   90.00
_cell.angle_gamma   90.00
#
_symmetry.space_group_name_H-M   'P 1'
#
loop_
_entity.id
_entity.type
_entity.pdbx_description
1 polymer ?
#
loop_
_entity_poly.entity_id
_entity_poly.type
_entity_poly.pdbx_seq_one_letter_code
_entity_poly.pdbx_strand_id
1 'polypeptide(L)'
;KIHIYDRALARSGGLWRRIMTEFKFIRTIKNEKYDIAIQTTTGDRGIIIAKYAKIKTIVGFDSKNKAVSKFITRKVPKIGGTRHTVELNLDTLRALGLKPASKKVSVYFDEKCLDGVNLPEKFVHFHMTSRWMFKCASDEVMAELIDFCEDELGAKAVITADKNEEEMGKVSAVLALCKSKPLNLAGRLSLKQTVALSKRSLMFVGVDTAIMHIAAANDVPVVALFGPSNAQEWGAWDNALNESGYTRKSGNQSMGRHTVFQKDWECVSCEKAGCNDTRISRCLIEFSKDEIDKIKQKIREKIQ
;
A
#
# COMPACT_ATOMS: atom_id res chain seq x y z
N LYS A 1 22.35 -1.38 -5.80
CA LYS A 1 22.09 -1.76 -7.21
C LYS A 1 20.70 -2.37 -7.32
N ILE A 2 19.92 -2.01 -8.36
CA ILE A 2 18.58 -2.53 -8.62
C ILE A 2 18.64 -3.52 -9.77
N HIS A 3 18.10 -4.72 -9.58
CA HIS A 3 17.93 -5.74 -10.62
C HIS A 3 16.44 -5.89 -10.93
N ILE A 4 16.05 -5.52 -12.14
CA ILE A 4 14.66 -5.59 -12.58
C ILE A 4 14.43 -6.93 -13.31
N TYR A 5 13.40 -7.66 -12.85
CA TYR A 5 12.89 -8.81 -13.55
C TYR A 5 11.57 -8.48 -14.25
N ASP A 6 11.61 -8.42 -15.57
CA ASP A 6 10.43 -8.15 -16.38
C ASP A 6 9.57 -9.42 -16.53
N ARG A 7 8.47 -9.49 -15.76
CA ARG A 7 7.53 -10.61 -15.81
C ARG A 7 6.72 -10.64 -17.10
N ALA A 8 6.42 -9.48 -17.69
CA ALA A 8 5.65 -9.41 -18.92
C ALA A 8 6.48 -9.98 -20.08
N LEU A 9 7.72 -9.53 -20.21
CA LEU A 9 8.66 -10.05 -21.19
C LEU A 9 8.93 -11.56 -21.02
N ALA A 10 9.02 -12.04 -19.77
CA ALA A 10 9.20 -13.46 -19.51
C ALA A 10 7.99 -14.32 -19.93
N ARG A 11 6.77 -13.76 -19.87
CA ARG A 11 5.52 -14.45 -20.22
C ARG A 11 5.13 -14.33 -21.69
N SER A 12 5.61 -13.31 -22.39
CA SER A 12 5.28 -13.06 -23.81
C SER A 12 5.90 -14.06 -24.80
N GLY A 13 6.77 -14.97 -24.33
CA GLY A 13 7.42 -16.00 -25.14
C GLY A 13 7.10 -17.41 -24.65
N GLY A 14 7.33 -18.40 -25.51
CA GLY A 14 7.16 -19.81 -25.16
C GLY A 14 8.00 -20.25 -23.96
N LEU A 15 7.79 -21.49 -23.51
CA LEU A 15 8.43 -22.10 -22.34
C LEU A 15 9.97 -21.91 -22.30
N TRP A 16 10.62 -22.09 -23.43
CA TRP A 16 12.07 -21.90 -23.56
C TRP A 16 12.53 -20.48 -23.24
N ARG A 17 11.81 -19.48 -23.75
CA ARG A 17 12.13 -18.06 -23.46
C ARG A 17 12.00 -17.76 -21.99
N ARG A 18 10.98 -18.30 -21.33
CA ARG A 18 10.76 -18.16 -19.88
C ARG A 18 11.92 -18.78 -19.10
N ILE A 19 12.32 -20.01 -19.42
CA ILE A 19 13.43 -20.70 -18.77
C ILE A 19 14.73 -19.91 -18.97
N MET A 20 15.03 -19.46 -20.18
CA MET A 20 16.23 -18.68 -20.46
C MET A 20 16.26 -17.33 -19.72
N THR A 21 15.12 -16.67 -19.58
CA THR A 21 15.01 -15.41 -18.82
C THR A 21 15.29 -15.64 -17.34
N GLU A 22 14.75 -16.70 -16.73
CA GLU A 22 15.05 -17.08 -15.35
C GLU A 22 16.55 -17.40 -15.18
N PHE A 23 17.12 -18.17 -16.09
CA PHE A 23 18.55 -18.51 -16.03
C PHE A 23 19.46 -17.28 -16.13
N LYS A 24 19.15 -16.36 -17.05
CA LYS A 24 19.88 -15.09 -17.20
C LYS A 24 19.78 -14.25 -15.92
N PHE A 25 18.59 -14.14 -15.33
CA PHE A 25 18.39 -13.39 -14.09
C PHE A 25 19.16 -14.00 -12.91
N ILE A 26 19.08 -15.31 -12.73
CA ILE A 26 19.85 -16.03 -11.69
C ILE A 26 21.36 -15.81 -11.89
N ARG A 27 21.86 -15.88 -13.13
CA ARG A 27 23.26 -15.62 -13.45
C ARG A 27 23.67 -14.19 -13.11
N THR A 28 22.79 -13.20 -13.40
CA THR A 28 23.02 -11.81 -13.01
C THR A 28 23.19 -11.68 -11.49
N ILE A 29 22.27 -12.24 -10.71
CA ILE A 29 22.35 -12.21 -9.24
C ILE A 29 23.59 -12.93 -8.73
N LYS A 30 23.94 -14.09 -9.32
CA LYS A 30 25.14 -14.86 -8.93
C LYS A 30 26.44 -14.09 -9.16
N ASN A 31 26.53 -13.32 -10.25
CA ASN A 31 27.72 -12.54 -10.59
C ASN A 31 27.95 -11.37 -9.61
N GLU A 32 26.91 -10.91 -8.91
CA GLU A 32 27.03 -9.89 -7.87
C GLU A 32 27.71 -10.42 -6.58
N LYS A 33 27.77 -11.74 -6.41
CA LYS A 33 28.42 -12.39 -5.26
C LYS A 33 27.87 -11.94 -3.90
N TYR A 34 26.54 -11.79 -3.79
CA TYR A 34 25.91 -11.46 -2.52
C TYR A 34 26.13 -12.55 -1.48
N ASP A 35 26.40 -12.17 -0.24
CA ASP A 35 26.57 -13.09 0.90
C ASP A 35 25.23 -13.44 1.54
N ILE A 36 24.27 -12.50 1.55
CA ILE A 36 22.99 -12.61 2.22
C ILE A 36 21.86 -12.26 1.25
N ALA A 37 20.82 -13.04 1.23
CA ALA A 37 19.55 -12.73 0.60
C ALA A 37 18.44 -12.65 1.66
N ILE A 38 17.66 -11.59 1.65
CA ILE A 38 16.52 -11.39 2.54
C ILE A 38 15.24 -11.38 1.71
N GLN A 39 14.37 -12.36 1.97
CA GLN A 39 13.07 -12.48 1.33
C GLN A 39 12.00 -11.84 2.24
N THR A 40 11.48 -10.69 1.83
CA THR A 40 10.44 -9.95 2.58
C THR A 40 9.02 -10.23 2.11
N THR A 41 8.85 -11.01 1.04
CA THR A 41 7.56 -11.42 0.51
C THR A 41 7.27 -12.89 0.80
N THR A 42 6.00 -13.28 0.78
CA THR A 42 5.58 -14.67 1.05
C THR A 42 5.78 -15.64 -0.12
N GLY A 43 6.29 -15.18 -1.26
CA GLY A 43 6.49 -16.03 -2.43
C GLY A 43 7.82 -16.79 -2.42
N ASP A 44 7.86 -17.97 -3.01
CA ASP A 44 9.04 -18.86 -3.03
C ASP A 44 10.16 -18.42 -3.98
N ARG A 45 9.83 -17.59 -4.96
CA ARG A 45 10.72 -17.29 -6.08
C ARG A 45 12.05 -16.65 -5.67
N GLY A 46 12.04 -15.70 -4.73
CA GLY A 46 13.27 -15.07 -4.25
C GLY A 46 14.21 -16.06 -3.57
N ILE A 47 13.65 -17.00 -2.80
CA ILE A 47 14.39 -18.07 -2.15
C ILE A 47 15.04 -18.99 -3.18
N ILE A 48 14.30 -19.39 -4.22
CA ILE A 48 14.80 -20.22 -5.32
C ILE A 48 15.93 -19.50 -6.06
N ILE A 49 15.75 -18.22 -6.42
CA ILE A 49 16.79 -17.42 -7.07
C ILE A 49 18.04 -17.35 -6.19
N ALA A 50 17.90 -17.05 -4.92
CA ALA A 50 19.03 -16.97 -3.98
C ALA A 50 19.78 -18.29 -3.88
N LYS A 51 19.08 -19.43 -3.81
CA LYS A 51 19.66 -20.77 -3.78
C LYS A 51 20.49 -21.06 -5.03
N TYR A 52 19.93 -20.84 -6.21
CA TYR A 52 20.63 -21.11 -7.49
C TYR A 52 21.71 -20.07 -7.81
N ALA A 53 21.60 -18.86 -7.27
CA ALA A 53 22.68 -17.88 -7.29
C ALA A 53 23.82 -18.22 -6.31
N LYS A 54 23.71 -19.31 -5.55
CA LYS A 54 24.69 -19.80 -4.55
C LYS A 54 24.91 -18.83 -3.38
N ILE A 55 23.89 -18.08 -2.99
CA ILE A 55 23.96 -17.23 -1.80
C ILE A 55 23.94 -18.11 -0.55
N LYS A 56 24.91 -17.90 0.33
CA LYS A 56 25.12 -18.77 1.50
C LYS A 56 24.05 -18.58 2.57
N THR A 57 23.68 -17.35 2.85
CA THR A 57 22.70 -17.02 3.88
C THR A 57 21.40 -16.53 3.23
N ILE A 58 20.34 -17.31 3.41
CA ILE A 58 19.00 -16.99 2.88
C ILE A 58 18.07 -16.85 4.06
N VAL A 59 17.54 -15.63 4.26
CA VAL A 59 16.60 -15.27 5.32
C VAL A 59 15.20 -15.14 4.74
N GLY A 60 14.20 -15.68 5.39
CA GLY A 60 12.83 -15.53 4.95
C GLY A 60 11.82 -16.22 5.86
N PHE A 61 10.55 -15.99 5.53
CA PHE A 61 9.44 -16.67 6.16
C PHE A 61 9.35 -18.13 5.67
N ASP A 62 8.82 -19.00 6.51
CA ASP A 62 8.69 -20.41 6.14
C ASP A 62 7.77 -20.57 4.91
N SER A 63 8.20 -21.40 3.97
CA SER A 63 7.43 -21.68 2.75
C SER A 63 6.42 -22.81 2.99
N LYS A 64 5.25 -22.70 2.36
CA LYS A 64 4.28 -23.81 2.26
C LYS A 64 4.87 -25.00 1.50
N ASN A 65 5.78 -24.75 0.57
CA ASN A 65 6.54 -25.78 -0.12
C ASN A 65 7.72 -26.25 0.72
N LYS A 66 7.62 -27.44 1.29
CA LYS A 66 8.66 -28.03 2.16
C LYS A 66 10.03 -28.13 1.49
N ALA A 67 10.10 -28.35 0.17
CA ALA A 67 11.36 -28.41 -0.57
C ALA A 67 12.05 -27.03 -0.63
N VAL A 68 11.27 -25.96 -0.87
CA VAL A 68 11.79 -24.58 -0.88
C VAL A 68 12.15 -24.13 0.52
N SER A 69 11.35 -24.51 1.53
CA SER A 69 11.61 -24.20 2.93
C SER A 69 13.01 -24.67 3.39
N LYS A 70 13.54 -25.78 2.84
CA LYS A 70 14.88 -26.29 3.13
C LYS A 70 16.01 -25.39 2.63
N PHE A 71 15.73 -24.48 1.69
CA PHE A 71 16.73 -23.53 1.18
C PHE A 71 16.91 -22.32 2.10
N ILE A 72 15.95 -22.06 2.99
CA ILE A 72 16.03 -20.97 3.96
C ILE A 72 17.00 -21.37 5.07
N THR A 73 18.13 -20.67 5.18
CA THR A 73 19.17 -20.95 6.19
C THR A 73 18.89 -20.27 7.52
N ARG A 74 18.12 -19.17 7.50
CA ARG A 74 17.66 -18.42 8.67
C ARG A 74 16.16 -18.17 8.53
N LYS A 75 15.35 -18.96 9.19
CA LYS A 75 13.89 -18.80 9.20
C LYS A 75 13.50 -17.68 10.15
N VAL A 76 12.61 -16.79 9.69
CA VAL A 76 11.96 -15.83 10.56
C VAL A 76 11.01 -16.61 11.49
N PRO A 77 11.16 -16.47 12.82
CA PRO A 77 10.29 -17.16 13.77
C PRO A 77 8.81 -16.76 13.56
N LYS A 78 7.92 -17.74 13.64
CA LYS A 78 6.48 -17.45 13.75
C LYS A 78 6.22 -16.92 15.15
N ILE A 79 6.07 -15.62 15.28
CA ILE A 79 5.62 -14.98 16.51
C ILE A 79 4.10 -15.06 16.51
N GLY A 80 3.49 -15.52 17.61
CA GLY A 80 2.04 -15.61 17.73
C GLY A 80 1.34 -14.25 17.59
N GLY A 81 0.12 -14.25 17.08
CA GLY A 81 -0.69 -13.06 16.84
C GLY A 81 -0.39 -12.34 15.52
N THR A 82 -1.23 -11.36 15.21
CA THR A 82 -1.10 -10.52 14.02
C THR A 82 -0.09 -9.41 14.30
N ARG A 83 0.82 -9.19 13.36
CA ARG A 83 1.83 -8.14 13.45
C ARG A 83 1.80 -7.24 12.23
N HIS A 84 2.11 -5.97 12.43
CA HIS A 84 2.23 -5.02 11.34
C HIS A 84 3.37 -5.40 10.37
N THR A 85 3.15 -5.21 9.07
CA THR A 85 4.11 -5.59 8.01
C THR A 85 5.49 -4.96 8.19
N VAL A 86 5.58 -3.74 8.74
CA VAL A 86 6.86 -3.11 9.09
C VAL A 86 7.63 -3.99 10.09
N GLU A 87 6.97 -4.45 11.15
CA GLU A 87 7.59 -5.32 12.16
C GLU A 87 7.95 -6.70 11.59
N LEU A 88 7.07 -7.27 10.76
CA LEU A 88 7.36 -8.54 10.07
C LEU A 88 8.60 -8.44 9.18
N ASN A 89 8.75 -7.33 8.45
CA ASN A 89 9.93 -7.11 7.63
C ASN A 89 11.20 -6.95 8.47
N LEU A 90 11.12 -6.29 9.63
CA LEU A 90 12.23 -6.16 10.56
C LEU A 90 12.60 -7.48 11.26
N ASP A 91 11.67 -8.43 11.37
CA ASP A 91 11.95 -9.74 11.90
C ASP A 91 12.95 -10.53 11.04
N THR A 92 13.07 -10.20 9.76
CA THR A 92 14.11 -10.76 8.89
C THR A 92 15.52 -10.38 9.36
N LEU A 93 15.71 -9.15 9.86
CA LEU A 93 16.97 -8.71 10.48
C LEU A 93 17.19 -9.39 11.83
N ARG A 94 16.15 -9.52 12.65
CA ARG A 94 16.22 -10.20 13.95
C ARG A 94 16.58 -11.67 13.78
N ALA A 95 16.15 -12.33 12.71
CA ALA A 95 16.56 -13.70 12.39
C ALA A 95 18.07 -13.84 12.05
N LEU A 96 18.73 -12.74 11.71
CA LEU A 96 20.19 -12.64 11.57
C LEU A 96 20.91 -12.31 12.87
N GLY A 97 20.19 -12.12 13.98
CA GLY A 97 20.75 -11.65 15.25
C GLY A 97 21.00 -10.14 15.30
N LEU A 98 20.48 -9.39 14.32
CA LEU A 98 20.64 -7.94 14.25
C LEU A 98 19.48 -7.23 14.92
N LYS A 99 19.77 -6.17 15.68
CA LYS A 99 18.75 -5.27 16.24
C LYS A 99 18.46 -4.18 15.22
N PRO A 100 17.19 -4.00 14.77
CA PRO A 100 16.84 -2.88 13.92
C PRO A 100 17.18 -1.54 14.57
N ALA A 101 17.91 -0.68 13.88
CA ALA A 101 18.28 0.64 14.37
C ALA A 101 17.10 1.63 14.32
N SER A 102 16.16 1.41 13.42
CA SER A 102 14.98 2.24 13.23
C SER A 102 13.81 1.41 12.70
N LYS A 103 12.59 1.84 12.99
CA LYS A 103 11.35 1.33 12.41
C LYS A 103 10.72 2.31 11.43
N LYS A 104 11.42 3.41 11.12
CA LYS A 104 10.94 4.42 10.19
C LYS A 104 10.87 3.85 8.78
N VAL A 105 9.77 4.13 8.11
CA VAL A 105 9.56 3.85 6.70
C VAL A 105 9.80 5.14 5.93
N SER A 106 10.59 5.09 4.87
CA SER A 106 10.91 6.25 4.05
C SER A 106 10.77 5.93 2.57
N VAL A 107 10.46 6.95 1.79
CA VAL A 107 10.42 6.89 0.34
C VAL A 107 11.25 8.02 -0.23
N TYR A 108 12.05 7.70 -1.24
CA TYR A 108 12.91 8.69 -1.90
C TYR A 108 12.24 9.24 -3.15
N PHE A 109 12.32 10.56 -3.30
CA PHE A 109 11.89 11.27 -4.50
C PHE A 109 12.75 12.55 -4.67
N ASP A 110 12.74 13.10 -5.88
CA ASP A 110 13.29 14.43 -6.18
C ASP A 110 12.11 15.39 -6.32
N GLU A 111 12.10 16.49 -5.56
CA GLU A 111 11.02 17.48 -5.61
C GLU A 111 10.88 18.13 -6.99
N LYS A 112 11.99 18.22 -7.75
CA LYS A 112 11.99 18.71 -9.12
C LYS A 112 11.13 17.87 -10.08
N CYS A 113 10.78 16.62 -9.70
CA CYS A 113 9.91 15.82 -10.55
C CYS A 113 8.49 16.40 -10.70
N LEU A 114 8.12 17.38 -9.85
CA LEU A 114 6.85 18.13 -9.95
C LEU A 114 6.95 19.41 -10.76
N ASP A 115 8.11 19.74 -11.28
CA ASP A 115 8.27 20.94 -12.12
C ASP A 115 7.31 20.84 -13.32
N GLY A 116 6.53 21.90 -13.54
CA GLY A 116 5.46 21.92 -14.56
C GLY A 116 4.14 21.28 -14.16
N VAL A 117 4.02 20.71 -12.96
CA VAL A 117 2.72 20.28 -12.40
C VAL A 117 2.13 21.42 -11.58
N ASN A 118 1.04 22.01 -12.07
CA ASN A 118 0.35 23.08 -11.34
C ASN A 118 -0.49 22.50 -10.22
N LEU A 119 -0.04 22.67 -8.97
CA LEU A 119 -0.73 22.20 -7.76
C LEU A 119 -1.28 23.39 -6.97
N PRO A 120 -2.46 23.24 -6.35
CA PRO A 120 -2.97 24.22 -5.39
C PRO A 120 -2.02 24.35 -4.18
N GLU A 121 -2.02 25.52 -3.55
CA GLU A 121 -1.21 25.77 -2.36
C GLU A 121 -1.64 24.87 -1.19
N LYS A 122 -2.94 24.73 -0.97
CA LYS A 122 -3.55 23.90 0.08
C LYS A 122 -4.44 22.84 -0.55
N PHE A 123 -4.06 21.60 -0.39
CA PHE A 123 -4.85 20.51 -0.97
C PHE A 123 -4.80 19.23 -0.15
N VAL A 124 -5.85 18.42 -0.32
CA VAL A 124 -5.96 17.06 0.18
C VAL A 124 -5.67 16.11 -0.98
N HIS A 125 -4.78 15.16 -0.77
CA HIS A 125 -4.47 14.13 -1.76
C HIS A 125 -5.49 13.00 -1.68
N PHE A 126 -6.33 12.86 -2.70
CA PHE A 126 -7.27 11.76 -2.84
C PHE A 126 -6.73 10.67 -3.75
N HIS A 127 -6.71 9.44 -3.24
CA HIS A 127 -6.42 8.24 -4.04
C HIS A 127 -7.45 7.17 -3.71
N MET A 128 -8.55 7.19 -4.48
CA MET A 128 -9.76 6.42 -4.21
C MET A 128 -9.76 5.04 -4.86
N THR A 129 -8.72 4.74 -5.64
CA THR A 129 -8.60 3.52 -6.43
C THR A 129 -7.57 2.55 -5.86
N SER A 130 -7.65 1.32 -6.26
CA SER A 130 -6.69 0.27 -5.98
C SER A 130 -6.67 -0.68 -7.17
N ARG A 131 -5.51 -1.24 -7.48
CA ARG A 131 -5.39 -2.36 -8.43
C ARG A 131 -6.40 -3.49 -8.15
N TRP A 132 -6.82 -3.62 -6.90
CA TRP A 132 -7.82 -4.57 -6.44
C TRP A 132 -9.12 -3.81 -6.18
N MET A 133 -10.01 -3.75 -7.18
CA MET A 133 -11.24 -2.95 -7.11
C MET A 133 -12.13 -3.28 -5.91
N PHE A 134 -12.07 -4.50 -5.38
CA PHE A 134 -12.76 -4.87 -4.15
C PHE A 134 -12.26 -4.13 -2.89
N LYS A 135 -11.17 -3.35 -3.00
CA LYS A 135 -10.67 -2.45 -1.94
C LYS A 135 -11.13 -1.00 -2.11
N CYS A 136 -11.92 -0.69 -3.12
CA CYS A 136 -12.43 0.65 -3.36
C CYS A 136 -13.74 0.90 -2.59
N ALA A 137 -13.89 2.09 -2.05
CA ALA A 137 -15.15 2.54 -1.42
C ALA A 137 -16.20 2.88 -2.49
N SER A 138 -17.45 3.13 -2.07
CA SER A 138 -18.50 3.56 -3.02
C SER A 138 -18.17 4.91 -3.66
N ASP A 139 -18.75 5.17 -4.83
CA ASP A 139 -18.51 6.41 -5.57
C ASP A 139 -19.11 7.61 -4.82
N GLU A 140 -20.27 7.39 -4.22
CA GLU A 140 -21.02 8.39 -3.45
C GLU A 140 -20.23 8.85 -2.22
N VAL A 141 -19.67 7.91 -1.46
CA VAL A 141 -18.86 8.23 -0.28
C VAL A 141 -17.62 9.04 -0.67
N MET A 142 -16.94 8.65 -1.75
CA MET A 142 -15.74 9.38 -2.18
C MET A 142 -16.09 10.77 -2.71
N ALA A 143 -17.17 10.92 -3.48
CA ALA A 143 -17.64 12.22 -3.96
C ALA A 143 -18.02 13.13 -2.79
N GLU A 144 -18.76 12.62 -1.80
CA GLU A 144 -19.17 13.38 -0.61
C GLU A 144 -17.97 13.85 0.22
N LEU A 145 -16.91 13.05 0.35
CA LEU A 145 -15.68 13.44 1.06
C LEU A 145 -14.87 14.49 0.28
N ILE A 146 -14.86 14.41 -1.06
CA ILE A 146 -14.22 15.40 -1.93
C ILE A 146 -14.95 16.75 -1.80
N ASP A 147 -16.27 16.76 -1.97
CA ASP A 147 -17.09 17.97 -1.85
C ASP A 147 -16.94 18.60 -0.46
N PHE A 148 -16.94 17.79 0.59
CA PHE A 148 -16.73 18.26 1.95
C PHE A 148 -15.38 18.99 2.12
N CYS A 149 -14.29 18.46 1.53
CA CYS A 149 -12.98 19.12 1.63
C CYS A 149 -12.96 20.45 0.87
N GLU A 150 -13.58 20.53 -0.29
CA GLU A 150 -13.60 21.77 -1.09
C GLU A 150 -14.58 22.82 -0.54
N ASP A 151 -15.82 22.42 -0.23
CA ASP A 151 -16.90 23.35 0.10
C ASP A 151 -16.86 23.79 1.58
N GLU A 152 -16.53 22.87 2.50
CA GLU A 152 -16.57 23.18 3.92
C GLU A 152 -15.18 23.47 4.54
N LEU A 153 -14.10 22.90 4.02
CA LEU A 153 -12.75 23.08 4.57
C LEU A 153 -11.89 24.04 3.73
N GLY A 154 -12.35 24.45 2.54
CA GLY A 154 -11.61 25.31 1.63
C GLY A 154 -10.28 24.69 1.15
N ALA A 155 -10.15 23.37 1.22
CA ALA A 155 -8.98 22.63 0.80
C ALA A 155 -9.25 21.93 -0.52
N LYS A 156 -8.49 22.27 -1.56
CA LYS A 156 -8.65 21.68 -2.89
C LYS A 156 -8.43 20.17 -2.87
N ALA A 157 -9.29 19.38 -3.48
CA ALA A 157 -9.07 17.96 -3.67
C ALA A 157 -8.21 17.72 -4.93
N VAL A 158 -7.12 16.98 -4.78
CA VAL A 158 -6.25 16.57 -5.89
C VAL A 158 -6.29 15.05 -6.01
N ILE A 159 -6.80 14.56 -7.13
CA ILE A 159 -7.08 13.16 -7.38
C ILE A 159 -5.96 12.52 -8.17
N THR A 160 -5.49 11.36 -7.70
CA THR A 160 -4.53 10.50 -8.42
C THR A 160 -5.08 9.09 -8.57
N ALA A 161 -4.70 8.41 -9.64
CA ALA A 161 -4.96 7.00 -9.91
C ALA A 161 -3.95 6.46 -10.93
N ASP A 162 -3.86 5.16 -11.09
CA ASP A 162 -3.16 4.55 -12.22
C ASP A 162 -3.92 4.81 -13.53
N LYS A 163 -3.23 4.72 -14.65
CA LYS A 163 -3.79 4.96 -15.99
C LYS A 163 -4.60 3.78 -16.56
N ASN A 164 -4.75 2.68 -15.82
CA ASN A 164 -5.54 1.54 -16.30
C ASN A 164 -7.04 1.87 -16.37
N GLU A 165 -7.76 1.18 -17.24
CA GLU A 165 -9.17 1.47 -17.54
C GLU A 165 -10.08 1.33 -16.32
N GLU A 166 -9.88 0.33 -15.47
CA GLU A 166 -10.72 0.10 -14.29
C GLU A 166 -10.61 1.25 -13.30
N GLU A 167 -9.37 1.70 -12.99
CA GLU A 167 -9.17 2.83 -12.08
C GLU A 167 -9.64 4.16 -12.67
N MET A 168 -9.38 4.38 -13.98
CA MET A 168 -9.87 5.59 -14.66
C MET A 168 -11.41 5.64 -14.72
N GLY A 169 -12.07 4.50 -14.95
CA GLY A 169 -13.51 4.36 -14.90
C GLY A 169 -14.08 4.72 -13.51
N LYS A 170 -13.46 4.21 -12.44
CA LYS A 170 -13.81 4.54 -11.06
C LYS A 170 -13.68 6.04 -10.77
N VAL A 171 -12.57 6.65 -11.18
CA VAL A 171 -12.37 8.11 -11.02
C VAL A 171 -13.44 8.90 -11.75
N SER A 172 -13.76 8.51 -12.99
CA SER A 172 -14.81 9.19 -13.79
C SER A 172 -16.18 9.08 -13.13
N ALA A 173 -16.53 7.92 -12.56
CA ALA A 173 -17.79 7.71 -11.87
C ALA A 173 -17.90 8.62 -10.62
N VAL A 174 -16.85 8.68 -9.80
CA VAL A 174 -16.81 9.57 -8.63
C VAL A 174 -16.94 11.04 -9.04
N LEU A 175 -16.17 11.47 -10.06
CA LEU A 175 -16.19 12.86 -10.52
C LEU A 175 -17.55 13.28 -11.08
N ALA A 176 -18.31 12.35 -11.67
CA ALA A 176 -19.67 12.62 -12.16
C ALA A 176 -20.66 12.90 -11.01
N LEU A 177 -20.37 12.45 -9.80
CA LEU A 177 -21.18 12.67 -8.59
C LEU A 177 -20.74 13.91 -7.80
N CYS A 178 -19.50 14.38 -7.97
CA CYS A 178 -19.01 15.57 -7.29
C CYS A 178 -19.77 16.84 -7.72
N LYS A 179 -20.13 17.67 -6.75
CA LYS A 179 -20.68 19.02 -6.96
C LYS A 179 -19.55 20.03 -7.13
N SER A 180 -18.45 19.82 -6.45
CA SER A 180 -17.22 20.61 -6.54
C SER A 180 -16.42 20.29 -7.81
N LYS A 181 -15.30 20.98 -8.02
CA LYS A 181 -14.42 20.78 -9.19
C LYS A 181 -13.01 20.43 -8.75
N PRO A 182 -12.76 19.19 -8.30
CA PRO A 182 -11.44 18.76 -7.87
C PRO A 182 -10.43 18.76 -9.02
N LEU A 183 -9.14 18.90 -8.68
CA LEU A 183 -8.06 18.79 -9.65
C LEU A 183 -7.81 17.32 -9.98
N ASN A 184 -8.17 16.91 -11.20
CA ASN A 184 -7.97 15.54 -11.64
C ASN A 184 -6.59 15.34 -12.30
N LEU A 185 -5.69 14.63 -11.63
CA LEU A 185 -4.37 14.20 -12.13
C LEU A 185 -4.28 12.67 -12.30
N ALA A 186 -5.42 11.95 -12.28
CA ALA A 186 -5.46 10.51 -12.49
C ALA A 186 -4.82 10.12 -13.84
N GLY A 187 -3.98 9.11 -13.84
CA GLY A 187 -3.28 8.61 -15.02
C GLY A 187 -2.21 9.54 -15.61
N ARG A 188 -2.01 10.73 -15.02
CA ARG A 188 -1.10 11.76 -15.57
C ARG A 188 0.27 11.81 -14.88
N LEU A 189 0.41 11.22 -13.71
CA LEU A 189 1.62 11.29 -12.91
C LEU A 189 2.36 9.96 -12.91
N SER A 190 3.68 10.04 -12.95
CA SER A 190 4.53 8.91 -12.57
C SER A 190 4.45 8.65 -11.07
N LEU A 191 4.86 7.46 -10.62
CA LEU A 191 4.87 7.12 -9.19
C LEU A 191 5.74 8.12 -8.39
N LYS A 192 6.89 8.55 -8.92
CA LYS A 192 7.76 9.56 -8.26
C LYS A 192 7.06 10.90 -8.09
N GLN A 193 6.32 11.34 -9.11
CA GLN A 193 5.51 12.56 -9.02
C GLN A 193 4.38 12.42 -8.01
N THR A 194 3.73 11.26 -7.94
CA THR A 194 2.70 10.98 -6.93
C THR A 194 3.28 11.00 -5.52
N VAL A 195 4.49 10.46 -5.31
CA VAL A 195 5.23 10.54 -4.03
C VAL A 195 5.46 11.99 -3.62
N ALA A 196 6.00 12.81 -4.51
CA ALA A 196 6.29 14.22 -4.24
C ALA A 196 5.01 15.05 -4.02
N LEU A 197 3.95 14.78 -4.82
CA LEU A 197 2.63 15.37 -4.63
C LEU A 197 2.08 15.04 -3.23
N SER A 198 2.13 13.76 -2.85
CA SER A 198 1.66 13.32 -1.54
C SER A 198 2.38 14.05 -0.41
N LYS A 199 3.70 14.26 -0.51
CA LYS A 199 4.49 15.01 0.49
C LYS A 199 4.03 16.45 0.66
N ARG A 200 3.54 17.09 -0.40
CA ARG A 200 3.06 18.48 -0.39
C ARG A 200 1.61 18.63 0.08
N SER A 201 0.86 17.53 0.18
CA SER A 201 -0.55 17.59 0.60
C SER A 201 -0.67 17.82 2.11
N LEU A 202 -1.78 18.45 2.51
CA LEU A 202 -2.15 18.60 3.91
C LEU A 202 -2.42 17.25 4.56
N MET A 203 -3.06 16.36 3.83
CA MET A 203 -3.36 14.99 4.23
C MET A 203 -3.68 14.12 3.02
N PHE A 204 -3.72 12.82 3.27
CA PHE A 204 -4.17 11.80 2.33
C PHE A 204 -5.55 11.27 2.75
N VAL A 205 -6.46 11.16 1.78
CA VAL A 205 -7.74 10.47 1.94
C VAL A 205 -7.86 9.41 0.84
N GLY A 206 -8.16 8.18 1.20
CA GLY A 206 -8.26 7.10 0.21
C GLY A 206 -8.53 5.74 0.80
N VAL A 207 -8.08 4.70 0.09
CA VAL A 207 -8.29 3.30 0.45
C VAL A 207 -6.97 2.58 0.72
N ASP A 208 -7.00 1.31 1.14
CA ASP A 208 -5.82 0.47 1.34
C ASP A 208 -5.06 0.25 0.03
N THR A 209 -4.02 1.04 -0.19
CA THR A 209 -3.18 1.01 -1.40
C THR A 209 -1.71 1.36 -1.10
N ALA A 210 -0.82 1.10 -2.06
CA ALA A 210 0.58 1.51 -1.96
C ALA A 210 0.72 3.04 -1.78
N ILE A 211 -0.18 3.84 -2.34
CA ILE A 211 -0.13 5.30 -2.24
C ILE A 211 -0.45 5.77 -0.82
N MET A 212 -1.36 5.09 -0.11
CA MET A 212 -1.60 5.33 1.31
C MET A 212 -0.32 5.12 2.14
N HIS A 213 0.41 4.03 1.89
CA HIS A 213 1.69 3.78 2.57
C HIS A 213 2.76 4.79 2.22
N ILE A 214 2.77 5.30 0.98
CA ILE A 214 3.66 6.39 0.55
C ILE A 214 3.33 7.68 1.31
N ALA A 215 2.05 8.02 1.47
CA ALA A 215 1.64 9.18 2.26
C ALA A 215 2.11 9.06 3.72
N ALA A 216 1.92 7.89 4.32
CA ALA A 216 2.39 7.61 5.68
C ALA A 216 3.93 7.70 5.79
N ALA A 217 4.68 7.14 4.83
CA ALA A 217 6.13 7.22 4.78
C ALA A 217 6.67 8.65 4.59
N ASN A 218 5.86 9.55 4.04
CA ASN A 218 6.11 10.98 3.92
C ASN A 218 5.71 11.77 5.17
N ASP A 219 5.26 11.12 6.24
CA ASP A 219 4.72 11.74 7.45
C ASP A 219 3.47 12.59 7.23
N VAL A 220 2.75 12.35 6.14
CA VAL A 220 1.47 13.02 5.83
C VAL A 220 0.34 12.33 6.59
N PRO A 221 -0.54 13.05 7.29
CA PRO A 221 -1.70 12.47 7.94
C PRO A 221 -2.55 11.66 6.96
N VAL A 222 -3.01 10.48 7.38
CA VAL A 222 -3.81 9.57 6.54
C VAL A 222 -5.18 9.37 7.17
N VAL A 223 -6.22 9.45 6.35
CA VAL A 223 -7.54 8.91 6.60
C VAL A 223 -7.83 7.87 5.52
N ALA A 224 -7.89 6.61 5.90
CA ALA A 224 -8.03 5.50 4.97
C ALA A 224 -9.28 4.66 5.26
N LEU A 225 -10.03 4.34 4.19
CA LEU A 225 -11.17 3.43 4.26
C LEU A 225 -10.68 2.01 3.98
N PHE A 226 -10.89 1.13 4.94
CA PHE A 226 -10.49 -0.26 4.87
C PHE A 226 -11.70 -1.18 4.73
N GLY A 227 -11.56 -2.18 3.90
CA GLY A 227 -12.56 -3.23 3.71
C GLY A 227 -12.07 -4.57 4.26
N PRO A 228 -11.82 -5.55 3.36
CA PRO A 228 -11.43 -6.90 3.76
C PRO A 228 -10.01 -7.02 4.31
N SER A 229 -9.17 -6.00 4.16
CA SER A 229 -7.78 -6.02 4.62
C SER A 229 -7.68 -5.89 6.14
N ASN A 230 -6.68 -6.52 6.74
CA ASN A 230 -6.43 -6.44 8.16
C ASN A 230 -5.62 -5.18 8.51
N ALA A 231 -6.21 -4.23 9.25
CA ALA A 231 -5.55 -2.99 9.65
C ALA A 231 -4.35 -3.22 10.58
N GLN A 232 -4.35 -4.31 11.39
CA GLN A 232 -3.19 -4.66 12.23
C GLN A 232 -1.94 -4.96 11.40
N GLU A 233 -2.12 -5.49 10.17
CA GLU A 233 -1.02 -5.80 9.25
C GLU A 233 -0.69 -4.65 8.32
N TRP A 234 -1.70 -3.95 7.83
CA TRP A 234 -1.60 -3.05 6.69
C TRP A 234 -2.01 -1.61 6.98
N GLY A 235 -2.33 -1.24 8.22
CA GLY A 235 -2.64 0.15 8.56
C GLY A 235 -1.48 1.10 8.21
N ALA A 236 -1.77 2.37 8.08
CA ALA A 236 -0.75 3.38 7.81
C ALA A 236 0.23 3.49 9.00
N TRP A 237 1.53 3.32 8.75
CA TRP A 237 2.55 3.34 9.80
C TRP A 237 2.97 4.76 10.16
N ASP A 238 2.89 5.14 11.44
CA ASP A 238 3.39 6.43 11.91
C ASP A 238 4.86 6.34 12.34
N ASN A 239 5.71 7.09 11.65
CA ASN A 239 7.15 7.13 11.87
C ASN A 239 7.56 7.75 13.22
N ALA A 240 6.67 8.45 13.91
CA ALA A 240 6.91 9.00 15.24
C ALA A 240 6.72 7.95 16.35
N LEU A 241 6.10 6.80 16.02
CA LEU A 241 5.80 5.76 16.99
C LEU A 241 6.73 4.54 16.78
N ASN A 242 7.04 3.86 17.88
CA ASN A 242 7.89 2.67 17.89
C ASN A 242 7.09 1.36 17.86
N GLU A 243 5.77 1.42 18.03
CA GLU A 243 4.88 0.27 18.08
C GLU A 243 3.61 0.55 17.31
N SER A 244 2.98 -0.50 16.79
CA SER A 244 1.71 -0.36 16.08
C SER A 244 0.59 0.04 17.04
N GLY A 245 -0.18 1.05 16.65
CA GLY A 245 -1.41 1.44 17.34
C GLY A 245 -2.63 0.60 16.92
N TYR A 246 -2.48 -0.28 15.94
CA TYR A 246 -3.57 -1.14 15.46
C TYR A 246 -3.61 -2.41 16.28
N THR A 247 -4.58 -2.50 17.20
CA THR A 247 -4.68 -3.58 18.19
C THR A 247 -5.85 -4.53 17.96
N ARG A 248 -6.80 -4.15 17.10
CA ARG A 248 -8.02 -4.92 16.82
C ARG A 248 -8.04 -5.41 15.37
N LYS A 249 -8.71 -6.54 15.16
CA LYS A 249 -8.91 -7.14 13.83
C LYS A 249 -9.75 -6.24 12.90
N SER A 250 -10.73 -5.50 13.45
CA SER A 250 -11.69 -4.68 12.71
C SER A 250 -12.08 -3.43 13.49
N GLY A 251 -12.91 -2.58 12.89
CA GLY A 251 -13.37 -1.33 13.46
C GLY A 251 -12.39 -0.18 13.26
N ASN A 252 -12.85 1.02 13.61
CA ASN A 252 -12.07 2.25 13.46
C ASN A 252 -10.89 2.27 14.42
N GLN A 253 -9.69 2.54 13.90
CA GLN A 253 -8.46 2.55 14.68
C GLN A 253 -7.53 3.65 14.20
N SER A 254 -6.62 4.08 15.09
CA SER A 254 -5.61 5.09 14.77
C SER A 254 -4.23 4.65 15.22
N MET A 255 -3.22 5.11 14.47
CA MET A 255 -1.82 5.05 14.85
C MET A 255 -1.24 6.46 14.67
N GLY A 256 -1.07 7.18 15.77
CA GLY A 256 -0.60 8.56 15.76
C GLY A 256 -1.45 9.46 14.85
N ARG A 257 -0.82 10.01 13.82
CA ARG A 257 -1.48 10.91 12.86
C ARG A 257 -2.36 10.20 11.83
N HIS A 258 -2.38 8.88 11.78
CA HIS A 258 -3.12 8.10 10.79
C HIS A 258 -4.37 7.48 11.40
N THR A 259 -5.44 7.41 10.62
CA THR A 259 -6.72 6.80 11.03
C THR A 259 -7.22 5.87 9.92
N VAL A 260 -7.60 4.68 10.33
CA VAL A 260 -8.28 3.70 9.49
C VAL A 260 -9.75 3.65 9.91
N PHE A 261 -10.65 3.85 8.96
CA PHE A 261 -12.08 3.61 9.11
C PHE A 261 -12.43 2.26 8.50
N GLN A 262 -12.99 1.38 9.31
CA GLN A 262 -13.33 0.02 8.92
C GLN A 262 -14.56 -0.45 9.68
N LYS A 263 -15.44 -1.19 8.99
CA LYS A 263 -16.59 -1.81 9.66
C LYS A 263 -16.14 -2.77 10.76
N ASP A 264 -16.92 -2.80 11.84
CA ASP A 264 -16.72 -3.77 12.93
C ASP A 264 -17.71 -4.95 12.80
N TRP A 265 -17.77 -5.52 11.60
CA TRP A 265 -18.57 -6.71 11.34
C TRP A 265 -17.77 -7.97 11.63
N GLU A 266 -18.44 -9.04 12.05
CA GLU A 266 -17.81 -10.32 12.38
C GLU A 266 -16.92 -10.86 11.24
N CYS A 267 -17.34 -10.68 9.99
CA CYS A 267 -16.58 -11.12 8.81
C CYS A 267 -15.39 -10.22 8.45
N VAL A 268 -15.24 -9.03 9.02
CA VAL A 268 -14.13 -8.09 8.74
C VAL A 268 -13.03 -8.37 9.77
N SER A 269 -11.81 -8.48 9.37
CA SER A 269 -11.15 -8.48 8.06
C SER A 269 -11.09 -9.91 7.49
N CYS A 270 -11.78 -10.15 6.41
CA CYS A 270 -11.87 -11.52 5.86
C CYS A 270 -10.77 -11.86 4.84
N GLU A 271 -10.03 -10.86 4.37
CA GLU A 271 -8.95 -10.97 3.36
C GLU A 271 -9.40 -11.59 2.03
N LYS A 272 -10.71 -11.59 1.74
CA LYS A 272 -11.27 -12.11 0.49
C LYS A 272 -11.32 -11.03 -0.59
N ALA A 273 -11.34 -11.46 -1.84
CA ALA A 273 -11.45 -10.58 -3.01
C ALA A 273 -12.90 -10.14 -3.30
N GLY A 274 -13.57 -9.63 -2.27
CA GLY A 274 -14.98 -9.23 -2.32
C GLY A 274 -15.91 -10.23 -1.65
N CYS A 275 -17.18 -9.83 -1.46
CA CYS A 275 -18.21 -10.66 -0.86
C CYS A 275 -18.79 -11.61 -1.92
N ASN A 276 -18.92 -12.89 -1.60
CA ASN A 276 -19.53 -13.89 -2.49
C ASN A 276 -18.95 -13.91 -3.91
N ASP A 277 -17.61 -13.75 -4.02
CA ASP A 277 -16.85 -13.73 -5.27
C ASP A 277 -17.26 -12.63 -6.29
N THR A 278 -18.01 -11.61 -5.84
CA THR A 278 -18.48 -10.50 -6.70
C THR A 278 -17.41 -9.47 -7.02
N ARG A 279 -16.24 -9.54 -6.40
CA ARG A 279 -15.20 -8.48 -6.41
C ARG A 279 -15.68 -7.14 -5.82
N ILE A 280 -16.76 -7.15 -5.05
CA ILE A 280 -17.30 -5.99 -4.34
C ILE A 280 -17.28 -6.29 -2.84
N SER A 281 -16.76 -5.37 -2.05
CA SER A 281 -16.72 -5.49 -0.59
C SER A 281 -17.81 -4.64 0.05
N ARG A 282 -18.89 -5.27 0.53
CA ARG A 282 -20.01 -4.58 1.18
C ARG A 282 -19.56 -3.66 2.31
N CYS A 283 -18.54 -4.06 3.07
CA CYS A 283 -17.95 -3.26 4.14
C CYS A 283 -17.29 -1.94 3.68
N LEU A 284 -17.10 -1.74 2.35
CA LEU A 284 -16.58 -0.50 1.76
C LEU A 284 -17.66 0.32 1.02
N ILE A 285 -18.80 -0.29 0.69
CA ILE A 285 -19.85 0.41 -0.03
C ILE A 285 -21.04 0.77 0.87
N GLU A 286 -21.20 0.13 2.01
CA GLU A 286 -22.35 0.33 2.91
C GLU A 286 -21.99 1.20 4.13
N PHE A 287 -21.39 2.39 3.90
CA PHE A 287 -21.19 3.35 4.97
C PHE A 287 -22.51 4.07 5.29
N SER A 288 -22.88 4.12 6.58
CA SER A 288 -24.01 4.94 7.05
C SER A 288 -23.64 6.41 7.09
N LYS A 289 -24.64 7.27 7.15
CA LYS A 289 -24.43 8.71 7.30
C LYS A 289 -23.58 9.05 8.52
N ASP A 290 -23.87 8.44 9.68
CA ASP A 290 -23.11 8.66 10.92
C ASP A 290 -21.62 8.26 10.76
N GLU A 291 -21.34 7.21 10.00
CA GLU A 291 -19.96 6.80 9.75
C GLU A 291 -19.25 7.80 8.82
N ILE A 292 -19.95 8.30 7.79
CA ILE A 292 -19.41 9.33 6.90
C ILE A 292 -19.14 10.62 7.68
N ASP A 293 -20.04 11.02 8.56
CA ASP A 293 -19.88 12.21 9.41
C ASP A 293 -18.68 12.07 10.36
N LYS A 294 -18.43 10.88 10.92
CA LYS A 294 -17.22 10.60 11.70
C LYS A 294 -15.95 10.70 10.85
N ILE A 295 -15.99 10.24 9.59
CA ILE A 295 -14.86 10.38 8.66
C ILE A 295 -14.60 11.87 8.39
N LYS A 296 -15.65 12.66 8.07
CA LYS A 296 -15.56 14.11 7.86
C LYS A 296 -15.01 14.84 9.07
N GLN A 297 -15.49 14.50 10.27
CA GLN A 297 -14.97 15.06 11.51
C GLN A 297 -13.47 14.79 11.64
N LYS A 298 -13.04 13.55 11.37
CA LYS A 298 -11.62 13.19 11.46
C LYS A 298 -10.76 13.91 10.43
N ILE A 299 -11.27 14.12 9.22
CA ILE A 299 -10.61 14.94 8.18
C ILE A 299 -10.45 16.38 8.69
N ARG A 300 -11.52 16.98 9.22
CA ARG A 300 -11.50 18.36 9.79
C ARG A 300 -10.44 18.49 10.89
N GLU A 301 -10.40 17.57 11.85
CA GLU A 301 -9.43 17.56 12.96
C GLU A 301 -7.97 17.49 12.51
N LYS A 302 -7.70 16.95 11.33
CA LYS A 302 -6.33 16.77 10.81
C LYS A 302 -5.87 17.90 9.90
N ILE A 303 -6.79 18.71 9.38
CA ILE A 303 -6.48 19.86 8.52
C ILE A 303 -6.30 21.15 9.35
N GLN A 304 -7.00 21.25 10.48
CA GLN A 304 -6.87 22.35 11.44
C GLN A 304 -5.61 22.19 12.31
#